data_b2cbed7916b98c03feabe8515821e7a5
#
_entry.id   b2cbed7916b98c03feabe8515821e7a5
#
_cell.length_a   1.000
_cell.length_b   1.000
_cell.length_c   1.000
_cell.angle_alpha   90.00
_cell.angle_beta   90.00
_cell.angle_gamma   90.00
#
_symmetry.space_group_name_H-M   'P 1'
#
loop_
_entity.id
_entity.type
_entity.pdbx_description
1 polymer ?
#
loop_
_entity_poly.entity_id
_entity_poly.type
_entity_poly.pdbx_seq_one_letter_code
_entity_poly.pdbx_strand_id
1 'polypeptide(L)'
;MVNTRVTLSGWTLDNPIIPASGTFGFGKEMREFYDINILGTFVLKGTTLEPRPGNLTPRVAECASGMLNAVGLENPGVHHVIQHELPELASFFYKPVIANISGFSLDEYAECCRLMNQCSQIGLIELNISCPNVHGGGMAFGMEPASAAEVTRAVKAVASKPVYVKLSPNAADIVSVAKACEEAGADGLSLINTVLGMRIDLRTGRPLLANIMGGLSGPAIFPLALRMIYQVAQAVSIPVMGMGGVATAEDVIEMMLAGAAAVQVGAQTLVDPYACASIVDDLPRVMRLYGIDNLQKIIGGAWK
;
A
#
# COMPACT_ATOMS: atom_id res chain seq x y z
N MET A 1 25.67 3.85 -16.44
CA MET A 1 24.79 4.16 -15.26
C MET A 1 23.56 3.28 -15.36
N VAL A 2 23.08 2.71 -14.26
CA VAL A 2 21.82 1.96 -14.24
C VAL A 2 20.63 2.93 -14.25
N ASN A 3 19.47 2.48 -14.77
CA ASN A 3 18.24 3.26 -14.80
C ASN A 3 17.24 2.70 -13.79
N THR A 4 16.97 3.46 -12.73
CA THR A 4 16.02 3.10 -11.65
C THR A 4 14.59 3.56 -11.92
N ARG A 5 14.35 4.35 -12.98
CA ARG A 5 13.03 4.89 -13.30
C ARG A 5 12.04 3.80 -13.67
N VAL A 6 10.80 3.98 -13.20
CA VAL A 6 9.65 3.12 -13.52
C VAL A 6 8.44 3.95 -13.89
N THR A 7 7.47 3.33 -14.58
CA THR A 7 6.23 4.01 -15.00
C THR A 7 5.01 3.27 -14.45
N LEU A 8 4.11 4.02 -13.84
CA LEU A 8 2.80 3.57 -13.33
C LEU A 8 1.69 4.36 -14.02
N SER A 9 0.85 3.71 -14.85
CA SER A 9 -0.30 4.35 -15.54
C SER A 9 0.04 5.72 -16.15
N GLY A 10 1.19 5.81 -16.85
CA GLY A 10 1.68 7.04 -17.47
C GLY A 10 2.44 7.99 -16.55
N TRP A 11 2.48 7.74 -15.25
CA TRP A 11 3.26 8.52 -14.29
C TRP A 11 4.66 7.93 -14.11
N THR A 12 5.71 8.69 -14.44
CA THR A 12 7.11 8.27 -14.28
C THR A 12 7.63 8.63 -12.90
N LEU A 13 8.16 7.63 -12.20
CA LEU A 13 8.83 7.76 -10.91
C LEU A 13 10.35 7.63 -11.11
N ASP A 14 11.15 8.40 -10.33
CA ASP A 14 12.62 8.36 -10.40
C ASP A 14 13.20 7.01 -9.94
N ASN A 15 12.48 6.33 -9.06
CA ASN A 15 12.77 4.97 -8.59
C ASN A 15 11.47 4.29 -8.12
N PRO A 16 11.44 2.96 -7.96
CA PRO A 16 10.24 2.22 -7.60
C PRO A 16 9.86 2.26 -6.11
N ILE A 17 10.62 2.95 -5.26
CA ILE A 17 10.47 2.87 -3.79
C ILE A 17 9.38 3.83 -3.31
N ILE A 18 8.36 3.25 -2.67
CA ILE A 18 7.16 3.94 -2.22
C ILE A 18 6.88 3.53 -0.76
N PRO A 19 7.04 4.39 0.25
CA PRO A 19 6.51 4.12 1.59
C PRO A 19 5.02 3.82 1.56
N ALA A 20 4.61 2.73 2.25
CA ALA A 20 3.23 2.25 2.25
C ALA A 20 2.33 3.07 3.16
N SER A 21 1.04 3.12 2.84
CA SER A 21 0.02 3.73 3.70
C SER A 21 0.04 3.15 5.12
N GLY A 22 -0.06 4.02 6.10
CA GLY A 22 -0.12 3.66 7.52
C GLY A 22 1.24 3.52 8.21
N THR A 23 2.35 3.64 7.48
CA THR A 23 3.72 3.57 8.04
C THR A 23 4.55 4.84 7.80
N PHE A 24 3.99 5.81 7.09
CA PHE A 24 4.68 7.04 6.70
C PHE A 24 3.87 8.32 7.03
N GLY A 25 2.66 8.18 7.58
CA GLY A 25 1.79 9.30 7.91
C GLY A 25 1.46 10.18 6.69
N PHE A 26 1.72 11.47 6.82
CA PHE A 26 1.68 12.46 5.75
C PHE A 26 3.09 12.97 5.38
N GLY A 27 4.14 12.25 5.80
CA GLY A 27 5.54 12.56 5.49
C GLY A 27 6.21 13.55 6.45
N LYS A 28 5.45 14.23 7.31
CA LYS A 28 5.95 15.29 8.19
C LYS A 28 7.02 14.81 9.18
N GLU A 29 6.76 13.70 9.87
CA GLU A 29 7.72 13.13 10.81
C GLU A 29 8.95 12.57 10.11
N MET A 30 8.76 12.00 8.92
CA MET A 30 9.83 11.32 8.19
C MET A 30 10.85 12.28 7.58
N ARG A 31 10.46 13.50 7.23
CA ARG A 31 11.40 14.53 6.74
C ARG A 31 12.44 14.96 7.78
N GLU A 32 12.20 14.71 9.06
CA GLU A 32 13.17 15.00 10.12
C GLU A 32 14.37 14.04 10.10
N PHE A 33 14.22 12.87 9.45
CA PHE A 33 15.28 11.87 9.35
C PHE A 33 16.09 12.01 8.07
N TYR A 34 15.46 12.30 6.92
CA TYR A 34 16.11 12.45 5.62
C TYR A 34 15.27 13.27 4.63
N ASP A 35 15.89 13.70 3.53
CA ASP A 35 15.14 14.34 2.43
C ASP A 35 14.26 13.31 1.72
N ILE A 36 12.96 13.31 2.03
CA ILE A 36 12.00 12.38 1.46
C ILE A 36 11.76 12.56 -0.06
N ASN A 37 12.27 13.63 -0.68
CA ASN A 37 12.21 13.83 -2.13
C ASN A 37 13.08 12.84 -2.92
N ILE A 38 13.97 12.08 -2.26
CA ILE A 38 14.69 10.96 -2.90
C ILE A 38 13.79 9.80 -3.28
N LEU A 39 12.63 9.65 -2.64
CA LEU A 39 11.65 8.60 -2.91
C LEU A 39 11.01 8.77 -4.29
N GLY A 40 10.56 7.69 -4.90
CA GLY A 40 9.72 7.77 -6.12
C GLY A 40 8.45 8.59 -5.88
N THR A 41 7.74 8.23 -4.84
CA THR A 41 6.59 8.90 -4.20
C THR A 41 6.32 8.22 -2.87
N PHE A 42 5.19 8.52 -2.20
CA PHE A 42 4.70 7.75 -1.06
C PHE A 42 3.16 7.72 -1.00
N VAL A 43 2.64 6.77 -0.22
CA VAL A 43 1.20 6.62 -0.01
C VAL A 43 0.82 7.29 1.30
N LEU A 44 -0.12 8.23 1.22
CA LEU A 44 -0.66 8.94 2.39
C LEU A 44 -1.34 7.97 3.36
N LYS A 45 -1.48 8.39 4.60
CA LYS A 45 -2.32 7.71 5.59
C LYS A 45 -3.70 7.44 5.02
N GLY A 46 -4.21 6.22 5.20
CA GLY A 46 -5.55 5.84 4.78
C GLY A 46 -6.61 6.77 5.36
N THR A 47 -7.38 7.40 4.48
CA THR A 47 -8.31 8.48 4.79
C THR A 47 -9.74 8.02 4.52
N THR A 48 -10.64 8.31 5.45
CA THR A 48 -12.09 8.09 5.35
C THR A 48 -12.83 9.43 5.17
N LEU A 49 -14.09 9.39 4.76
CA LEU A 49 -14.90 10.60 4.63
C LEU A 49 -14.95 11.38 5.94
N GLU A 50 -15.33 10.70 7.03
CA GLU A 50 -15.36 11.26 8.37
C GLU A 50 -14.11 10.86 9.18
N PRO A 51 -13.68 11.66 10.18
CA PRO A 51 -12.56 11.33 11.05
C PRO A 51 -12.83 10.05 11.88
N ARG A 52 -11.77 9.30 12.15
CA ARG A 52 -11.84 8.06 12.94
C ARG A 52 -10.78 8.02 14.04
N PRO A 53 -11.16 7.68 15.28
CA PRO A 53 -10.24 7.55 16.41
C PRO A 53 -9.41 6.25 16.37
N GLY A 54 -9.77 5.31 15.48
CA GLY A 54 -9.18 3.97 15.48
C GLY A 54 -9.73 3.06 16.58
N ASN A 55 -9.12 1.88 16.69
CA ASN A 55 -9.49 0.87 17.69
C ASN A 55 -8.87 1.15 19.06
N LEU A 56 -9.40 0.48 20.09
CA LEU A 56 -8.86 0.53 21.46
C LEU A 56 -7.45 -0.06 21.51
N THR A 57 -6.63 0.44 22.45
CA THR A 57 -5.30 -0.10 22.75
C THR A 57 -5.40 -1.28 23.74
N PRO A 58 -4.41 -2.21 23.70
CA PRO A 58 -3.26 -2.30 22.78
C PRO A 58 -3.68 -2.70 21.36
N ARG A 59 -3.20 -1.96 20.36
CA ARG A 59 -3.55 -2.17 18.95
C ARG A 59 -2.36 -2.42 18.04
N VAL A 60 -1.17 -2.53 18.64
CA VAL A 60 0.08 -2.92 17.98
C VAL A 60 0.82 -3.87 18.90
N ALA A 61 1.43 -4.91 18.34
CA ALA A 61 2.25 -5.86 19.07
C ALA A 61 3.39 -6.39 18.19
N GLU A 62 4.58 -6.52 18.76
CA GLU A 62 5.71 -7.16 18.09
C GLU A 62 5.54 -8.68 18.03
N CYS A 63 6.08 -9.27 16.97
CA CYS A 63 6.21 -10.73 16.87
C CYS A 63 7.52 -11.07 16.13
N ALA A 64 7.88 -12.38 16.12
CA ALA A 64 9.07 -12.83 15.41
C ALA A 64 9.01 -12.42 13.93
N SER A 65 10.04 -11.71 13.47
CA SER A 65 10.20 -11.24 12.09
C SER A 65 9.04 -10.37 11.57
N GLY A 66 8.36 -9.63 12.47
CA GLY A 66 7.27 -8.76 12.06
C GLY A 66 6.50 -8.12 13.22
N MET A 67 5.34 -7.59 12.87
CA MET A 67 4.43 -6.95 13.83
C MET A 67 2.98 -7.25 13.50
N LEU A 68 2.14 -7.23 14.53
CA LEU A 68 0.69 -7.27 14.44
C LEU A 68 0.12 -5.88 14.68
N ASN A 69 -0.85 -5.48 13.89
CA ASN A 69 -1.58 -4.25 14.13
C ASN A 69 -3.10 -4.41 13.90
N ALA A 70 -3.86 -3.68 14.68
CA ALA A 70 -5.30 -3.48 14.54
C ALA A 70 -5.63 -2.00 14.79
N VAL A 71 -4.95 -1.08 14.10
CA VAL A 71 -5.09 0.37 14.31
C VAL A 71 -6.52 0.86 14.03
N GLY A 72 -7.23 0.27 13.06
CA GLY A 72 -8.64 0.57 12.80
C GLY A 72 -8.89 1.86 12.04
N LEU A 73 -8.05 2.17 11.05
CA LEU A 73 -8.19 3.34 10.18
C LEU A 73 -8.21 4.68 10.94
N GLU A 74 -7.46 4.83 12.04
CA GLU A 74 -7.30 6.14 12.68
C GLU A 74 -6.82 7.18 11.65
N ASN A 75 -7.62 8.23 11.45
CA ASN A 75 -7.30 9.30 10.52
C ASN A 75 -8.18 10.54 10.78
N PRO A 76 -7.76 11.74 10.34
CA PRO A 76 -8.48 12.99 10.65
C PRO A 76 -9.67 13.29 9.71
N GLY A 77 -9.98 12.39 8.76
CA GLY A 77 -11.01 12.62 7.75
C GLY A 77 -10.53 13.42 6.53
N VAL A 78 -11.21 13.23 5.40
CA VAL A 78 -10.79 13.79 4.10
C VAL A 78 -10.74 15.32 4.09
N HIS A 79 -11.67 15.98 4.76
CA HIS A 79 -11.70 17.44 4.81
C HIS A 79 -10.49 18.02 5.52
N HIS A 80 -10.07 17.43 6.65
CA HIS A 80 -8.86 17.84 7.35
C HIS A 80 -7.61 17.60 6.50
N VAL A 81 -7.52 16.45 5.84
CA VAL A 81 -6.38 16.14 4.97
C VAL A 81 -6.24 17.19 3.86
N ILE A 82 -7.34 17.57 3.21
CA ILE A 82 -7.33 18.57 2.13
C ILE A 82 -6.98 19.96 2.64
N GLN A 83 -7.49 20.34 3.81
CA GLN A 83 -7.35 21.69 4.34
C GLN A 83 -6.04 21.94 5.08
N HIS A 84 -5.41 20.89 5.63
CA HIS A 84 -4.24 21.02 6.50
C HIS A 84 -3.04 20.17 6.02
N GLU A 85 -3.23 18.86 5.85
CA GLU A 85 -2.12 17.96 5.57
C GLU A 85 -1.51 18.16 4.18
N LEU A 86 -2.33 18.28 3.14
CA LEU A 86 -1.85 18.50 1.77
C LEU A 86 -1.17 19.86 1.59
N PRO A 87 -1.70 20.99 2.10
CA PRO A 87 -1.00 22.27 2.05
C PRO A 87 0.36 22.24 2.78
N GLU A 88 0.43 21.62 3.97
CA GLU A 88 1.69 21.45 4.68
C GLU A 88 2.66 20.58 3.88
N LEU A 89 2.20 19.44 3.35
CA LEU A 89 2.99 18.54 2.52
C LEU A 89 3.63 19.28 1.33
N ALA A 90 2.89 20.13 0.64
CA ALA A 90 3.37 20.89 -0.52
C ALA A 90 4.54 21.84 -0.19
N SER A 91 4.78 22.15 1.09
CA SER A 91 5.90 22.99 1.52
C SER A 91 7.24 22.26 1.55
N PHE A 92 7.27 20.92 1.54
CA PHE A 92 8.48 20.13 1.68
C PHE A 92 8.59 18.89 0.78
N PHE A 93 7.50 18.49 0.10
CA PHE A 93 7.53 17.40 -0.89
C PHE A 93 6.99 17.89 -2.22
N TYR A 94 7.79 17.74 -3.29
CA TYR A 94 7.56 18.43 -4.57
C TYR A 94 7.05 17.50 -5.66
N LYS A 95 6.79 16.23 -5.34
CA LYS A 95 6.25 15.23 -6.26
C LYS A 95 4.79 14.95 -5.93
N PRO A 96 3.97 14.51 -6.90
CA PRO A 96 2.64 14.01 -6.57
C PRO A 96 2.70 12.81 -5.63
N VAL A 97 1.68 12.63 -4.80
CA VAL A 97 1.55 11.51 -3.85
C VAL A 97 0.37 10.63 -4.19
N ILE A 98 0.32 9.46 -3.57
CA ILE A 98 -0.78 8.49 -3.70
C ILE A 98 -1.74 8.70 -2.52
N ALA A 99 -3.00 9.02 -2.80
CA ALA A 99 -4.03 9.09 -1.76
C ALA A 99 -4.60 7.70 -1.50
N ASN A 100 -4.41 7.17 -0.30
CA ASN A 100 -5.09 5.95 0.13
C ASN A 100 -6.45 6.31 0.70
N ILE A 101 -7.53 5.82 0.08
CA ILE A 101 -8.91 6.07 0.50
C ILE A 101 -9.56 4.79 1.03
N SER A 102 -10.38 4.96 2.07
CA SER A 102 -11.14 3.89 2.71
C SER A 102 -12.55 4.36 3.03
N GLY A 103 -13.50 3.45 3.15
CA GLY A 103 -14.89 3.74 3.47
C GLY A 103 -15.62 2.51 3.99
N PHE A 104 -16.89 2.68 4.36
CA PHE A 104 -17.77 1.64 4.90
C PHE A 104 -19.02 1.44 4.04
N SER A 105 -19.21 2.29 3.03
CA SER A 105 -20.24 2.18 2.02
C SER A 105 -19.69 2.63 0.67
N LEU A 106 -20.36 2.27 -0.43
CA LEU A 106 -20.00 2.69 -1.78
C LEU A 106 -19.98 4.22 -1.89
N ASP A 107 -20.95 4.88 -1.27
CA ASP A 107 -21.08 6.35 -1.28
C ASP A 107 -19.91 7.02 -0.56
N GLU A 108 -19.48 6.49 0.60
CA GLU A 108 -18.31 7.02 1.32
C GLU A 108 -17.03 6.91 0.51
N TYR A 109 -16.78 5.76 -0.16
CA TYR A 109 -15.65 5.59 -1.05
C TYR A 109 -15.68 6.55 -2.23
N ALA A 110 -16.84 6.66 -2.90
CA ALA A 110 -17.01 7.54 -4.05
C ALA A 110 -16.83 9.02 -3.67
N GLU A 111 -17.41 9.45 -2.56
CA GLU A 111 -17.31 10.85 -2.11
C GLU A 111 -15.87 11.18 -1.67
N CYS A 112 -15.21 10.30 -0.91
CA CYS A 112 -13.81 10.49 -0.53
C CYS A 112 -12.92 10.60 -1.78
N CYS A 113 -13.13 9.74 -2.79
CA CYS A 113 -12.45 9.82 -4.08
C CYS A 113 -12.72 11.14 -4.79
N ARG A 114 -13.97 11.57 -4.88
CA ARG A 114 -14.38 12.80 -5.55
C ARG A 114 -13.68 14.03 -4.96
N LEU A 115 -13.57 14.09 -3.63
CA LEU A 115 -12.86 15.16 -2.95
C LEU A 115 -11.35 15.13 -3.20
N MET A 116 -10.71 13.97 -3.09
CA MET A 116 -9.28 13.80 -3.33
C MET A 116 -8.87 14.06 -4.79
N ASN A 117 -9.74 13.77 -5.75
CA ASN A 117 -9.49 14.05 -7.18
C ASN A 117 -9.21 15.54 -7.48
N GLN A 118 -9.77 16.45 -6.66
CA GLN A 118 -9.65 17.90 -6.86
C GLN A 118 -8.27 18.43 -6.41
N CYS A 119 -7.50 17.62 -5.67
CA CYS A 119 -6.21 18.04 -5.13
C CYS A 119 -5.10 17.82 -6.16
N SER A 120 -4.38 18.88 -6.53
CA SER A 120 -3.28 18.82 -7.51
C SER A 120 -2.09 17.97 -7.04
N GLN A 121 -1.87 17.88 -5.72
CA GLN A 121 -0.82 17.07 -5.12
C GLN A 121 -1.04 15.57 -5.27
N ILE A 122 -2.29 15.13 -5.52
CA ILE A 122 -2.61 13.72 -5.69
C ILE A 122 -2.36 13.31 -7.15
N GLY A 123 -1.48 12.32 -7.35
CA GLY A 123 -1.18 11.74 -8.68
C GLY A 123 -1.99 10.46 -8.96
N LEU A 124 -2.35 9.71 -7.92
CA LEU A 124 -3.00 8.41 -8.01
C LEU A 124 -3.86 8.16 -6.77
N ILE A 125 -4.96 7.43 -6.92
CA ILE A 125 -5.82 6.96 -5.82
C ILE A 125 -5.51 5.48 -5.54
N GLU A 126 -5.14 5.13 -4.31
CA GLU A 126 -5.10 3.75 -3.83
C GLU A 126 -6.40 3.45 -3.08
N LEU A 127 -7.25 2.64 -3.68
CA LEU A 127 -8.55 2.23 -3.12
C LEU A 127 -8.34 1.05 -2.16
N ASN A 128 -8.42 1.31 -0.86
CA ASN A 128 -8.22 0.29 0.17
C ASN A 128 -9.52 -0.44 0.48
N ILE A 129 -9.72 -1.62 -0.12
CA ILE A 129 -10.89 -2.48 0.08
C ILE A 129 -10.63 -3.63 1.06
N SER A 130 -9.45 -3.68 1.68
CA SER A 130 -8.95 -4.84 2.40
C SER A 130 -9.05 -4.73 3.92
N CYS A 131 -9.82 -3.79 4.48
CA CYS A 131 -9.88 -3.58 5.92
C CYS A 131 -10.84 -4.59 6.61
N PRO A 132 -10.33 -5.63 7.31
CA PRO A 132 -11.17 -6.61 7.99
C PRO A 132 -11.61 -6.15 9.40
N ASN A 133 -11.10 -5.02 9.88
CA ASN A 133 -11.22 -4.60 11.29
C ASN A 133 -12.42 -3.68 11.55
N VAL A 134 -13.56 -3.87 10.88
CA VAL A 134 -14.74 -3.05 11.06
C VAL A 134 -15.85 -3.85 11.74
N HIS A 135 -16.02 -3.63 13.04
CA HIS A 135 -17.20 -4.06 13.77
C HIS A 135 -18.39 -3.20 13.34
N GLY A 136 -19.46 -3.83 12.81
CA GLY A 136 -20.70 -3.12 12.52
C GLY A 136 -21.28 -3.34 11.11
N GLY A 137 -21.07 -4.52 10.51
CA GLY A 137 -21.82 -4.93 9.31
C GLY A 137 -21.31 -4.39 7.96
N GLY A 138 -20.14 -3.77 7.93
CA GLY A 138 -19.46 -3.43 6.69
C GLY A 138 -18.96 -4.73 6.04
N MET A 139 -19.48 -5.06 4.84
CA MET A 139 -18.90 -6.13 4.03
C MET A 139 -17.41 -5.83 3.84
N ALA A 140 -16.56 -6.84 4.05
CA ALA A 140 -15.15 -6.77 3.68
C ALA A 140 -15.09 -6.81 2.14
N PHE A 141 -15.20 -5.66 1.49
CA PHE A 141 -15.29 -5.52 0.02
C PHE A 141 -14.20 -6.29 -0.73
N GLY A 142 -13.03 -6.44 -0.12
CA GLY A 142 -11.89 -7.13 -0.74
C GLY A 142 -11.85 -8.64 -0.59
N MET A 143 -12.87 -9.28 -0.01
CA MET A 143 -12.87 -10.73 0.23
C MET A 143 -13.48 -11.52 -0.93
N GLU A 144 -14.44 -10.93 -1.65
CA GLU A 144 -15.18 -11.56 -2.75
C GLU A 144 -15.04 -10.75 -4.04
N PRO A 145 -14.91 -11.42 -5.21
CA PRO A 145 -14.77 -10.74 -6.50
C PRO A 145 -15.90 -9.76 -6.82
N ALA A 146 -17.15 -10.15 -6.53
CA ALA A 146 -18.33 -9.33 -6.84
C ALA A 146 -18.34 -8.00 -6.08
N SER A 147 -18.09 -8.02 -4.77
CA SER A 147 -18.05 -6.82 -3.93
C SER A 147 -16.83 -5.94 -4.23
N ALA A 148 -15.67 -6.54 -4.55
CA ALA A 148 -14.49 -5.81 -5.00
C ALA A 148 -14.75 -5.07 -6.32
N ALA A 149 -15.40 -5.71 -7.28
CA ALA A 149 -15.80 -5.10 -8.54
C ALA A 149 -16.82 -3.97 -8.34
N GLU A 150 -17.77 -4.13 -7.43
CA GLU A 150 -18.81 -3.14 -7.16
C GLU A 150 -18.20 -1.83 -6.61
N VAL A 151 -17.36 -1.90 -5.59
CA VAL A 151 -16.70 -0.71 -5.03
C VAL A 151 -15.71 -0.09 -6.02
N THR A 152 -15.03 -0.91 -6.83
CA THR A 152 -14.14 -0.42 -7.89
C THR A 152 -14.92 0.39 -8.92
N ARG A 153 -16.07 -0.12 -9.41
CA ARG A 153 -16.93 0.62 -10.35
C ARG A 153 -17.46 1.93 -9.76
N ALA A 154 -17.91 1.92 -8.49
CA ALA A 154 -18.41 3.13 -7.83
C ALA A 154 -17.34 4.23 -7.76
N VAL A 155 -16.10 3.87 -7.39
CA VAL A 155 -14.98 4.81 -7.35
C VAL A 155 -14.56 5.24 -8.75
N LYS A 156 -14.46 4.34 -9.72
CA LYS A 156 -14.10 4.66 -11.11
C LYS A 156 -15.11 5.58 -11.79
N ALA A 157 -16.38 5.53 -11.42
CA ALA A 157 -17.41 6.42 -11.97
C ALA A 157 -17.17 7.91 -11.64
N VAL A 158 -16.44 8.21 -10.56
CA VAL A 158 -16.14 9.57 -10.10
C VAL A 158 -14.65 9.94 -10.19
N ALA A 159 -13.77 8.95 -10.42
CA ALA A 159 -12.33 9.17 -10.47
C ALA A 159 -11.89 9.82 -11.78
N SER A 160 -11.09 10.88 -11.69
CA SER A 160 -10.38 11.51 -12.82
C SER A 160 -8.89 11.18 -12.83
N LYS A 161 -8.39 10.56 -11.76
CA LYS A 161 -7.01 10.09 -11.59
C LYS A 161 -6.97 8.57 -11.69
N PRO A 162 -5.81 7.96 -11.99
CA PRO A 162 -5.67 6.51 -11.96
C PRO A 162 -6.07 5.93 -10.61
N VAL A 163 -6.80 4.82 -10.60
CA VAL A 163 -7.25 4.10 -9.41
C VAL A 163 -6.58 2.73 -9.34
N TYR A 164 -5.80 2.51 -8.29
CA TYR A 164 -5.21 1.22 -7.95
C TYR A 164 -5.95 0.60 -6.79
N VAL A 165 -6.40 -0.64 -6.95
CA VAL A 165 -7.15 -1.33 -5.90
C VAL A 165 -6.20 -2.13 -5.02
N LYS A 166 -6.24 -1.87 -3.69
CA LYS A 166 -5.39 -2.56 -2.70
C LYS A 166 -6.05 -3.82 -2.21
N LEU A 167 -5.47 -4.97 -2.59
CA LEU A 167 -6.02 -6.30 -2.36
C LEU A 167 -5.63 -6.89 -1.01
N SER A 168 -6.55 -7.69 -0.46
CA SER A 168 -6.35 -8.44 0.78
C SER A 168 -5.72 -9.82 0.50
N PRO A 169 -4.68 -10.21 1.25
CA PRO A 169 -4.16 -11.59 1.18
C PRO A 169 -5.08 -12.62 1.84
N ASN A 170 -6.12 -12.15 2.53
CA ASN A 170 -7.05 -13.00 3.28
C ASN A 170 -8.26 -13.46 2.42
N ALA A 171 -8.38 -12.98 1.18
CA ALA A 171 -9.33 -13.49 0.20
C ALA A 171 -9.01 -14.96 -0.14
N ALA A 172 -10.05 -15.78 -0.32
CA ALA A 172 -9.87 -17.20 -0.66
C ALA A 172 -9.14 -17.36 -2.01
N ASP A 173 -9.43 -16.49 -2.98
CA ASP A 173 -8.79 -16.43 -4.29
C ASP A 173 -8.50 -14.99 -4.69
N ILE A 174 -7.28 -14.54 -4.39
CA ILE A 174 -6.83 -13.18 -4.70
C ILE A 174 -6.75 -12.92 -6.22
N VAL A 175 -6.52 -13.96 -7.02
CA VAL A 175 -6.46 -13.83 -8.49
C VAL A 175 -7.82 -13.53 -9.07
N SER A 176 -8.87 -14.21 -8.61
CA SER A 176 -10.25 -13.92 -9.02
C SER A 176 -10.70 -12.52 -8.61
N VAL A 177 -10.31 -12.06 -7.40
CA VAL A 177 -10.56 -10.66 -6.97
C VAL A 177 -9.82 -9.67 -7.86
N ALA A 178 -8.55 -9.93 -8.19
CA ALA A 178 -7.74 -9.08 -9.07
C ALA A 178 -8.38 -8.90 -10.45
N LYS A 179 -8.79 -10.00 -11.09
CA LYS A 179 -9.48 -9.97 -12.39
C LYS A 179 -10.79 -9.18 -12.34
N ALA A 180 -11.58 -9.39 -11.29
CA ALA A 180 -12.83 -8.67 -11.12
C ALA A 180 -12.62 -7.15 -10.95
N CYS A 181 -11.55 -6.71 -10.28
CA CYS A 181 -11.16 -5.30 -10.19
C CYS A 181 -10.72 -4.74 -11.55
N GLU A 182 -9.92 -5.49 -12.32
CA GLU A 182 -9.52 -5.09 -13.68
C GLU A 182 -10.74 -4.95 -14.60
N GLU A 183 -11.64 -5.92 -14.62
CA GLU A 183 -12.90 -5.89 -15.39
C GLU A 183 -13.81 -4.74 -14.95
N ALA A 184 -13.74 -4.33 -13.68
CA ALA A 184 -14.46 -3.17 -13.15
C ALA A 184 -13.81 -1.82 -13.52
N GLY A 185 -12.67 -1.83 -14.22
CA GLY A 185 -12.00 -0.65 -14.75
C GLY A 185 -10.89 -0.08 -13.86
N ALA A 186 -10.34 -0.85 -12.93
CA ALA A 186 -9.14 -0.45 -12.19
C ALA A 186 -7.97 -0.15 -13.17
N ASP A 187 -7.18 0.90 -12.88
CA ASP A 187 -5.99 1.25 -13.68
C ASP A 187 -4.75 0.50 -13.21
N GLY A 188 -4.82 -0.17 -12.07
CA GLY A 188 -3.77 -1.00 -11.50
C GLY A 188 -4.22 -1.65 -10.20
N LEU A 189 -3.32 -2.46 -9.63
CA LEU A 189 -3.54 -3.14 -8.36
C LEU A 189 -2.37 -2.86 -7.41
N SER A 190 -2.62 -2.87 -6.10
CA SER A 190 -1.58 -2.94 -5.08
C SER A 190 -1.83 -4.13 -4.16
N LEU A 191 -0.82 -4.92 -3.90
CA LEU A 191 -0.92 -6.11 -3.06
C LEU A 191 0.43 -6.47 -2.43
N ILE A 192 0.42 -6.98 -1.22
CA ILE A 192 -0.70 -7.38 -0.40
C ILE A 192 -0.88 -6.44 0.81
N ASN A 193 -2.11 -6.30 1.31
CA ASN A 193 -2.32 -5.80 2.66
C ASN A 193 -1.83 -6.84 3.69
N THR A 194 -2.08 -6.63 4.96
CA THR A 194 -1.59 -7.48 6.04
C THR A 194 -2.31 -8.83 6.13
N VAL A 195 -1.57 -9.88 6.49
CA VAL A 195 -2.10 -11.23 6.71
C VAL A 195 -2.73 -11.30 8.11
N LEU A 196 -3.93 -11.85 8.24
CA LEU A 196 -4.58 -11.99 9.53
C LEU A 196 -3.78 -12.91 10.45
N GLY A 197 -3.51 -12.43 11.67
CA GLY A 197 -2.74 -13.15 12.67
C GLY A 197 -3.17 -12.83 14.10
N MET A 198 -2.61 -13.56 15.08
CA MET A 198 -2.89 -13.40 16.50
C MET A 198 -1.68 -13.79 17.35
N ARG A 199 -1.55 -13.17 18.54
CA ARG A 199 -0.65 -13.62 19.61
C ARG A 199 -1.33 -13.58 20.97
N ILE A 200 -0.88 -14.45 21.87
CA ILE A 200 -1.36 -14.55 23.26
C ILE A 200 -0.23 -14.16 24.20
N ASP A 201 -0.52 -13.32 25.19
CA ASP A 201 0.37 -13.05 26.31
C ASP A 201 0.31 -14.25 27.29
N LEU A 202 1.42 -14.97 27.41
CA LEU A 202 1.51 -16.17 28.28
C LEU A 202 1.37 -15.86 29.78
N ARG A 203 1.59 -14.61 30.21
CA ARG A 203 1.42 -14.20 31.60
C ARG A 203 -0.04 -14.02 31.97
N THR A 204 -0.85 -13.54 31.04
CA THR A 204 -2.27 -13.26 31.30
C THR A 204 -3.22 -14.28 30.67
N GLY A 205 -2.73 -15.12 29.74
CA GLY A 205 -3.53 -16.04 28.95
C GLY A 205 -4.49 -15.36 27.98
N ARG A 206 -4.29 -14.06 27.67
CA ARG A 206 -5.19 -13.25 26.84
C ARG A 206 -4.53 -12.84 25.54
N PRO A 207 -5.33 -12.50 24.48
CA PRO A 207 -4.80 -11.90 23.24
C PRO A 207 -3.99 -10.63 23.56
N LEU A 208 -2.89 -10.42 22.80
CA LEU A 208 -2.06 -9.22 22.95
C LEU A 208 -2.77 -7.95 22.44
N LEU A 209 -3.62 -8.08 21.42
CA LEU A 209 -4.37 -6.96 20.88
C LEU A 209 -5.77 -6.89 21.47
N ALA A 210 -6.28 -5.68 21.73
CA ALA A 210 -7.66 -5.46 22.19
C ALA A 210 -8.69 -6.05 21.21
N ASN A 211 -8.41 -6.02 19.90
CA ASN A 211 -9.23 -6.59 18.84
C ASN A 211 -9.04 -8.11 18.66
N ILE A 212 -8.32 -8.78 19.55
CA ILE A 212 -8.02 -10.23 19.50
C ILE A 212 -7.07 -10.54 18.33
N MET A 213 -7.47 -10.28 17.10
CA MET A 213 -6.71 -10.50 15.88
C MET A 213 -6.29 -9.17 15.24
N GLY A 214 -5.20 -9.20 14.48
CA GLY A 214 -4.68 -8.06 13.73
C GLY A 214 -3.95 -8.49 12.48
N GLY A 215 -3.58 -7.51 11.65
CA GLY A 215 -2.80 -7.75 10.45
C GLY A 215 -1.32 -7.96 10.77
N LEU A 216 -0.76 -9.09 10.35
CA LEU A 216 0.68 -9.38 10.38
C LEU A 216 1.35 -8.70 9.19
N SER A 217 2.45 -8.00 9.46
CA SER A 217 3.35 -7.38 8.47
C SER A 217 4.81 -7.59 8.89
N GLY A 218 5.76 -7.30 7.97
CA GLY A 218 7.20 -7.48 8.19
C GLY A 218 7.78 -8.65 7.41
N PRO A 219 9.09 -8.97 7.56
CA PRO A 219 9.80 -9.95 6.73
C PRO A 219 9.16 -11.34 6.70
N ALA A 220 8.46 -11.75 7.75
CA ALA A 220 7.79 -13.06 7.81
C ALA A 220 6.77 -13.29 6.68
N ILE A 221 6.18 -12.23 6.10
CA ILE A 221 5.18 -12.37 5.04
C ILE A 221 5.75 -12.18 3.62
N PHE A 222 7.04 -11.88 3.46
CA PHE A 222 7.64 -11.61 2.16
C PHE A 222 7.43 -12.74 1.14
N PRO A 223 7.70 -14.03 1.44
CA PRO A 223 7.47 -15.10 0.48
C PRO A 223 6.00 -15.29 0.10
N LEU A 224 5.08 -14.97 1.01
CA LEU A 224 3.63 -15.01 0.72
C LEU A 224 3.24 -13.90 -0.25
N ALA A 225 3.72 -12.67 0.00
CA ALA A 225 3.48 -11.52 -0.84
C ALA A 225 4.06 -11.75 -2.24
N LEU A 226 5.32 -12.21 -2.33
CA LEU A 226 6.01 -12.47 -3.58
C LEU A 226 5.23 -13.48 -4.45
N ARG A 227 4.78 -14.61 -3.86
CA ARG A 227 3.94 -15.60 -4.54
C ARG A 227 2.64 -14.99 -5.07
N MET A 228 1.93 -14.20 -4.25
CA MET A 228 0.66 -13.59 -4.66
C MET A 228 0.86 -12.57 -5.78
N ILE A 229 1.91 -11.74 -5.72
CA ILE A 229 2.26 -10.80 -6.77
C ILE A 229 2.56 -11.55 -8.07
N TYR A 230 3.36 -12.62 -8.01
CA TYR A 230 3.67 -13.46 -9.17
C TYR A 230 2.42 -14.04 -9.84
N GLN A 231 1.47 -14.56 -9.05
CA GLN A 231 0.22 -15.12 -9.56
C GLN A 231 -0.71 -14.05 -10.16
N VAL A 232 -0.87 -12.93 -9.47
CA VAL A 232 -1.76 -11.84 -9.92
C VAL A 232 -1.20 -11.16 -11.16
N ALA A 233 0.10 -10.83 -11.18
CA ALA A 233 0.71 -10.12 -12.31
C ALA A 233 0.69 -10.92 -13.62
N GLN A 234 0.63 -12.26 -13.56
CA GLN A 234 0.41 -13.10 -14.74
C GLN A 234 -1.06 -13.17 -15.18
N ALA A 235 -1.98 -12.84 -14.29
CA ALA A 235 -3.41 -13.03 -14.52
C ALA A 235 -4.14 -11.76 -15.00
N VAL A 236 -3.49 -10.59 -14.87
CA VAL A 236 -4.02 -9.27 -15.25
C VAL A 236 -3.09 -8.57 -16.23
N SER A 237 -3.61 -7.59 -16.98
CA SER A 237 -2.83 -6.76 -17.92
C SER A 237 -2.45 -5.39 -17.34
N ILE A 238 -3.13 -4.97 -16.27
CA ILE A 238 -2.88 -3.69 -15.58
C ILE A 238 -1.67 -3.79 -14.64
N PRO A 239 -0.93 -2.68 -14.40
CA PRO A 239 0.25 -2.69 -13.56
C PRO A 239 -0.05 -3.06 -12.10
N VAL A 240 0.92 -3.70 -11.44
CA VAL A 240 0.86 -4.14 -10.06
C VAL A 240 1.89 -3.38 -9.22
N MET A 241 1.51 -2.80 -8.10
CA MET A 241 2.43 -2.36 -7.05
C MET A 241 2.57 -3.46 -6.01
N GLY A 242 3.80 -3.97 -5.81
CA GLY A 242 4.08 -5.03 -4.85
C GLY A 242 4.35 -4.47 -3.45
N MET A 243 3.87 -5.16 -2.40
CA MET A 243 4.21 -4.88 -1.01
C MET A 243 4.05 -6.12 -0.13
N GLY A 244 4.76 -6.10 1.00
CA GLY A 244 4.67 -7.14 2.02
C GLY A 244 6.06 -7.72 2.35
N GLY A 245 6.60 -7.29 3.48
CA GLY A 245 7.86 -7.79 4.03
C GLY A 245 9.13 -7.26 3.39
N VAL A 246 9.05 -6.33 2.45
CA VAL A 246 10.22 -5.71 1.79
C VAL A 246 11.07 -4.96 2.81
N ALA A 247 12.38 -5.25 2.84
CA ALA A 247 13.35 -4.68 3.75
C ALA A 247 14.68 -4.27 3.08
N THR A 248 14.98 -4.79 1.88
CA THR A 248 16.26 -4.60 1.17
C THR A 248 16.05 -4.23 -0.30
N ALA A 249 17.13 -3.79 -0.95
CA ALA A 249 17.12 -3.54 -2.40
C ALA A 249 17.00 -4.84 -3.20
N GLU A 250 17.50 -5.96 -2.68
CA GLU A 250 17.30 -7.30 -3.26
C GLU A 250 15.82 -7.68 -3.27
N ASP A 251 15.09 -7.45 -2.16
CA ASP A 251 13.64 -7.72 -2.09
C ASP A 251 12.87 -6.91 -3.15
N VAL A 252 13.29 -5.67 -3.40
CA VAL A 252 12.68 -4.83 -4.46
C VAL A 252 12.87 -5.47 -5.83
N ILE A 253 14.06 -5.96 -6.14
CA ILE A 253 14.34 -6.64 -7.42
C ILE A 253 13.53 -7.93 -7.54
N GLU A 254 13.41 -8.72 -6.47
CA GLU A 254 12.57 -9.93 -6.47
C GLU A 254 11.10 -9.60 -6.74
N MET A 255 10.55 -8.58 -6.07
CA MET A 255 9.18 -8.12 -6.32
C MET A 255 8.96 -7.70 -7.79
N MET A 256 9.94 -6.98 -8.38
CA MET A 256 9.86 -6.55 -9.78
C MET A 256 9.98 -7.74 -10.74
N LEU A 257 10.87 -8.67 -10.48
CA LEU A 257 10.96 -9.93 -11.25
C LEU A 257 9.67 -10.74 -11.15
N ALA A 258 9.00 -10.73 -10.00
CA ALA A 258 7.68 -11.34 -9.81
C ALA A 258 6.54 -10.57 -10.49
N GLY A 259 6.76 -9.38 -11.06
CA GLY A 259 5.82 -8.60 -11.86
C GLY A 259 5.37 -7.28 -11.28
N ALA A 260 5.90 -6.88 -10.13
CA ALA A 260 5.62 -5.56 -9.60
C ALA A 260 6.26 -4.46 -10.47
N ALA A 261 5.47 -3.44 -10.84
CA ALA A 261 5.95 -2.27 -11.56
C ALA A 261 6.55 -1.19 -10.63
N ALA A 262 6.17 -1.22 -9.36
CA ALA A 262 6.78 -0.45 -8.27
C ALA A 262 6.57 -1.20 -6.95
N VAL A 263 7.28 -0.78 -5.88
CA VAL A 263 7.34 -1.53 -4.63
C VAL A 263 7.05 -0.62 -3.44
N GLN A 264 6.07 -1.00 -2.63
CA GLN A 264 5.76 -0.30 -1.39
C GLN A 264 6.50 -0.95 -0.21
N VAL A 265 7.12 -0.12 0.64
CA VAL A 265 7.81 -0.52 1.87
C VAL A 265 6.95 -0.13 3.06
N GLY A 266 6.52 -1.11 3.85
CA GLY A 266 5.63 -0.93 5.00
C GLY A 266 6.35 -1.03 6.35
N ALA A 267 6.17 -2.13 7.06
CA ALA A 267 6.64 -2.33 8.45
C ALA A 267 8.12 -2.00 8.68
N GLN A 268 8.97 -2.13 7.65
CA GLN A 268 10.40 -1.83 7.77
C GLN A 268 10.66 -0.35 8.10
N THR A 269 9.81 0.58 7.64
CA THR A 269 9.93 2.01 8.00
C THR A 269 9.63 2.30 9.47
N LEU A 270 8.91 1.41 10.15
CA LEU A 270 8.65 1.50 11.60
C LEU A 270 9.78 0.90 12.44
N VAL A 271 10.56 -0.03 11.85
CA VAL A 271 11.75 -0.61 12.47
C VAL A 271 12.95 0.32 12.32
N ASP A 272 13.12 0.86 11.12
CA ASP A 272 14.18 1.79 10.78
C ASP A 272 13.61 2.93 9.92
N PRO A 273 13.56 4.17 10.42
CA PRO A 273 13.04 5.31 9.66
C PRO A 273 13.86 5.60 8.38
N TYR A 274 15.12 5.17 8.31
CA TYR A 274 15.98 5.31 7.13
C TYR A 274 15.80 4.18 6.11
N ALA A 275 14.99 3.16 6.36
CA ALA A 275 14.89 1.97 5.51
C ALA A 275 14.66 2.30 4.03
N CYS A 276 13.70 3.18 3.71
CA CYS A 276 13.43 3.55 2.31
C CYS A 276 14.62 4.31 1.68
N ALA A 277 15.28 5.20 2.42
CA ALA A 277 16.46 5.91 1.95
C ALA A 277 17.62 4.94 1.66
N SER A 278 17.87 4.02 2.58
CA SER A 278 18.91 2.99 2.43
C SER A 278 18.64 2.08 1.21
N ILE A 279 17.38 1.71 0.96
CA ILE A 279 17.00 0.92 -0.21
C ILE A 279 17.24 1.71 -1.50
N VAL A 280 16.86 3.01 -1.55
CA VAL A 280 17.10 3.88 -2.72
C VAL A 280 18.59 4.00 -3.03
N ASP A 281 19.41 4.21 -2.00
CA ASP A 281 20.87 4.39 -2.14
C ASP A 281 21.56 3.08 -2.57
N ASP A 282 21.09 1.93 -2.09
CA ASP A 282 21.69 0.62 -2.37
C ASP A 282 21.23 0.02 -3.70
N LEU A 283 20.06 0.39 -4.19
CA LEU A 283 19.45 -0.19 -5.39
C LEU A 283 20.38 -0.16 -6.63
N PRO A 284 21.10 0.94 -6.94
CA PRO A 284 22.04 0.95 -8.07
C PRO A 284 23.23 -0.02 -7.91
N ARG A 285 23.67 -0.29 -6.68
CA ARG A 285 24.74 -1.28 -6.38
C ARG A 285 24.23 -2.68 -6.66
N VAL A 286 23.06 -3.00 -6.12
CA VAL A 286 22.44 -4.33 -6.28
C VAL A 286 22.10 -4.59 -7.75
N MET A 287 21.56 -3.62 -8.48
CA MET A 287 21.34 -3.73 -9.93
C MET A 287 22.62 -4.10 -10.68
N ARG A 288 23.74 -3.43 -10.37
CA ARG A 288 25.04 -3.77 -11.00
C ARG A 288 25.51 -5.19 -10.65
N LEU A 289 25.32 -5.60 -9.40
CA LEU A 289 25.70 -6.95 -8.93
C LEU A 289 24.99 -8.05 -9.75
N TYR A 290 23.73 -7.85 -10.08
CA TYR A 290 22.91 -8.79 -10.85
C TYR A 290 22.84 -8.49 -12.36
N GLY A 291 23.67 -7.57 -12.88
CA GLY A 291 23.75 -7.26 -14.32
C GLY A 291 22.48 -6.55 -14.86
N ILE A 292 21.73 -5.87 -14.01
CA ILE A 292 20.49 -5.18 -14.37
C ILE A 292 20.83 -3.73 -14.77
N ASP A 293 20.55 -3.37 -16.01
CA ASP A 293 20.79 -2.00 -16.54
C ASP A 293 19.58 -1.07 -16.38
N ASN A 294 18.36 -1.64 -16.31
CA ASN A 294 17.10 -0.89 -16.27
C ASN A 294 16.00 -1.69 -15.57
N LEU A 295 15.43 -1.13 -14.49
CA LEU A 295 14.39 -1.80 -13.68
C LEU A 295 13.11 -2.05 -14.48
N GLN A 296 12.71 -1.15 -15.37
CA GLN A 296 11.50 -1.34 -16.17
C GLN A 296 11.56 -2.62 -17.03
N LYS A 297 12.76 -3.06 -17.44
CA LYS A 297 12.95 -4.23 -18.28
C LYS A 297 12.83 -5.57 -17.55
N ILE A 298 13.03 -5.57 -16.23
CA ILE A 298 12.99 -6.81 -15.42
C ILE A 298 11.60 -7.16 -14.92
N ILE A 299 10.62 -6.26 -15.09
CA ILE A 299 9.25 -6.49 -14.61
C ILE A 299 8.70 -7.78 -15.24
N GLY A 300 8.33 -8.73 -14.38
CA GLY A 300 7.86 -10.05 -14.80
C GLY A 300 8.93 -10.95 -15.44
N GLY A 301 10.20 -10.67 -15.22
CA GLY A 301 11.30 -11.46 -15.76
C GLY A 301 11.34 -12.91 -15.27
N ALA A 302 10.68 -13.21 -14.15
CA ALA A 302 10.66 -14.56 -13.59
C ALA A 302 9.77 -15.56 -14.37
N TRP A 303 8.95 -15.10 -15.33
CA TRP A 303 8.10 -15.97 -16.18
C TRP A 303 8.22 -15.69 -17.70
N LYS A 304 9.14 -14.80 -18.10
CA LYS A 304 9.40 -14.47 -19.52
C LYS A 304 10.45 -15.39 -20.10
#